data_7205f20f2d44c827fdef588b4937bf15
#
_entry.id   7205f20f2d44c827fdef588b4937bf15
#
_cell.length_a   1.000
_cell.length_b   1.000
_cell.length_c   1.000
_cell.angle_alpha   90.00
_cell.angle_beta   90.00
_cell.angle_gamma   90.00
#
_symmetry.space_group_name_H-M   'P 1'
#
loop_
_entity.id
_entity.type
_entity.pdbx_description
1 polymer ?
#
loop_
_entity_poly.entity_id
_entity_poly.type
_entity_poly.pdbx_seq_one_letter_code
_entity_poly.pdbx_strand_id
1 'polypeptide(L)'
;DETQGIYALYRETPISALYYSTSPGISDDWDDVFNNGIKSNLHPYLKAKYETTNKPLKNEDDVIEFYSSKEGFDVNSPKLRWCVEFEQKELVDILNTTLLQQSNAGLVEPKFDKNVKIEGVKEIKPLKRTQSGKIIELLISTDKGDYKIKKELGIRRVLKKNNSMLASANFYVEKGALVDEDDNETQKENHGVIKLFSVINKDKYPDTFKLIGGGFGHGVGMSQYGAYNMAKSGKKYPEILHFYYTDINISTIPKTVLYNEYNISYKSEFYFDKKTFNEAYIVIDNKKHVSEFPFKINEYDFSNTKEISNNELLKMNITQYLKQGINCVEFLPLSAQNKGKFVTYRIELR
;
A
#
# COMPACT_ATOMS: atom_id res chain seq x y z
N ASP A 1 -21.86 -15.70 -3.36
CA ASP A 1 -20.46 -15.33 -3.05
C ASP A 1 -20.13 -15.66 -1.61
N GLU A 2 -19.00 -16.36 -1.38
CA GLU A 2 -18.53 -16.80 -0.06
C GLU A 2 -18.16 -15.67 0.91
N THR A 3 -18.12 -14.43 0.44
CA THR A 3 -17.81 -13.24 1.25
C THR A 3 -18.94 -12.21 1.25
N GLN A 4 -20.14 -12.61 0.85
CA GLN A 4 -21.28 -11.70 0.78
C GLN A 4 -21.61 -11.10 2.16
N GLY A 5 -21.60 -9.77 2.24
CA GLY A 5 -21.90 -9.02 3.46
C GLY A 5 -20.75 -8.99 4.49
N ILE A 6 -19.56 -9.52 4.14
CA ILE A 6 -18.38 -9.55 5.00
C ILE A 6 -17.38 -8.49 4.51
N TYR A 7 -16.84 -7.73 5.45
CA TYR A 7 -15.98 -6.60 5.20
C TYR A 7 -14.75 -6.59 6.11
N ALA A 8 -13.67 -6.01 5.65
CA ALA A 8 -12.56 -5.62 6.52
C ALA A 8 -12.87 -4.24 7.11
N LEU A 9 -12.99 -4.16 8.41
CA LEU A 9 -13.38 -2.95 9.14
C LEU A 9 -12.25 -2.48 10.06
N TYR A 10 -12.10 -1.17 10.18
CA TYR A 10 -11.34 -0.53 11.24
C TYR A 10 -12.28 0.38 12.03
N ARG A 11 -12.42 0.14 13.34
CA ARG A 11 -13.38 0.88 14.20
C ARG A 11 -14.77 0.97 13.56
N GLU A 12 -15.31 -0.19 13.16
CA GLU A 12 -16.66 -0.33 12.59
C GLU A 12 -16.89 0.30 11.21
N THR A 13 -15.86 0.88 10.59
CA THR A 13 -15.93 1.48 9.26
C THR A 13 -15.14 0.65 8.27
N PRO A 14 -15.66 0.39 7.05
CA PRO A 14 -14.90 -0.25 6.00
C PRO A 14 -13.58 0.46 5.74
N ILE A 15 -12.50 -0.31 5.62
CA ILE A 15 -11.17 0.26 5.35
C ILE A 15 -11.04 0.73 3.90
N SER A 16 -10.16 1.70 3.67
CA SER A 16 -9.64 1.97 2.34
C SER A 16 -8.58 0.92 2.01
N ALA A 17 -9.01 -0.17 1.39
CA ALA A 17 -8.18 -1.34 1.14
C ALA A 17 -7.23 -1.09 -0.05
N LEU A 18 -6.24 -0.21 0.13
CA LEU A 18 -5.25 0.05 -0.90
C LEU A 18 -4.46 -1.22 -1.24
N TYR A 19 -4.19 -1.43 -2.52
CA TYR A 19 -3.40 -2.55 -3.00
C TYR A 19 -2.51 -2.13 -4.18
N TYR A 20 -1.49 -2.89 -4.45
CA TYR A 20 -0.55 -2.65 -5.54
C TYR A 20 -0.05 -3.99 -6.11
N SER A 21 0.61 -3.96 -7.26
CA SER A 21 0.95 -5.18 -7.99
C SER A 21 1.97 -6.04 -7.24
N THR A 22 3.15 -5.48 -6.93
CA THR A 22 4.30 -6.27 -6.47
C THR A 22 5.03 -5.56 -5.34
N SER A 23 5.20 -6.23 -4.21
CA SER A 23 6.07 -5.79 -3.12
C SER A 23 7.54 -6.08 -3.45
N PRO A 24 8.47 -5.17 -3.16
CA PRO A 24 9.89 -5.50 -3.24
C PRO A 24 10.39 -6.35 -2.06
N GLY A 25 9.52 -6.67 -1.07
CA GLY A 25 9.79 -7.39 0.17
C GLY A 25 9.60 -6.57 1.45
N ILE A 26 9.40 -5.26 1.30
CA ILE A 26 8.99 -4.33 2.37
C ILE A 26 7.98 -3.36 1.76
N SER A 27 6.83 -3.19 2.42
CA SER A 27 5.85 -2.15 2.09
C SER A 27 6.04 -0.89 2.95
N ASP A 28 5.22 0.12 2.73
CA ASP A 28 5.33 1.42 3.41
C ASP A 28 4.08 1.79 4.20
N ASP A 29 4.24 2.65 5.20
CA ASP A 29 3.15 3.36 5.84
C ASP A 29 2.47 4.32 4.85
N TRP A 30 1.16 4.48 4.96
CA TRP A 30 0.41 5.44 4.15
C TRP A 30 0.95 6.87 4.29
N ASP A 31 1.24 7.29 5.53
CA ASP A 31 1.75 8.63 5.82
C ASP A 31 3.09 8.92 5.15
N ASP A 32 3.95 7.91 5.03
CA ASP A 32 5.28 8.09 4.47
C ASP A 32 5.23 8.33 2.95
N VAL A 33 4.28 7.71 2.25
CA VAL A 33 4.14 7.80 0.80
C VAL A 33 3.21 8.92 0.36
N PHE A 34 2.04 9.05 0.99
CA PHE A 34 0.99 9.98 0.55
C PHE A 34 0.91 11.27 1.35
N ASN A 35 1.47 11.28 2.58
CA ASN A 35 1.42 12.43 3.49
C ASN A 35 2.81 13.02 3.81
N ASN A 36 3.80 12.80 2.94
CA ASN A 36 5.19 13.30 3.08
C ASN A 36 5.86 12.92 4.42
N GLY A 37 5.43 11.83 5.06
CA GLY A 37 5.91 11.37 6.35
C GLY A 37 5.27 12.10 7.55
N ILE A 38 4.30 12.97 7.33
CA ILE A 38 3.54 13.63 8.43
C ILE A 38 2.57 12.60 8.99
N LYS A 39 2.80 12.18 10.25
CA LYS A 39 1.97 11.16 10.88
C LYS A 39 0.55 11.70 11.11
N SER A 40 -0.44 10.93 10.64
CA SER A 40 -1.86 11.20 10.79
C SER A 40 -2.58 9.94 11.28
N ASN A 41 -3.82 10.09 11.72
CA ASN A 41 -4.68 8.97 12.05
C ASN A 41 -5.69 8.68 10.93
N LEU A 42 -5.43 9.13 9.71
CA LEU A 42 -6.38 9.00 8.60
C LEU A 42 -6.52 7.53 8.14
N HIS A 43 -5.40 6.82 8.04
CA HIS A 43 -5.37 5.40 7.64
C HIS A 43 -4.43 4.59 8.55
N PRO A 44 -4.76 4.46 9.86
CA PRO A 44 -3.85 3.85 10.83
C PRO A 44 -3.61 2.35 10.62
N TYR A 45 -4.46 1.70 9.83
CA TYR A 45 -4.35 0.29 9.44
C TYR A 45 -3.41 0.06 8.23
N LEU A 46 -2.99 1.10 7.52
CA LEU A 46 -2.06 1.03 6.38
C LEU A 46 -0.63 1.24 6.89
N LYS A 47 -0.06 0.19 7.49
CA LYS A 47 1.30 0.14 8.06
C LYS A 47 2.22 -0.68 7.19
N ALA A 48 3.50 -0.33 7.22
CA ALA A 48 4.54 -1.10 6.57
C ALA A 48 4.54 -2.56 7.02
N LYS A 49 4.81 -3.45 6.08
CA LYS A 49 4.98 -4.89 6.31
C LYS A 49 6.36 -5.32 5.82
N TYR A 50 6.99 -6.17 6.63
CA TYR A 50 8.30 -6.72 6.36
C TYR A 50 8.13 -8.20 6.03
N GLU A 51 8.49 -8.60 4.81
CA GLU A 51 8.32 -9.96 4.31
C GLU A 51 9.60 -10.79 4.47
N THR A 52 10.77 -10.16 4.38
CA THR A 52 12.08 -10.83 4.39
C THR A 52 13.03 -10.35 5.47
N THR A 53 12.84 -9.13 5.95
CA THR A 53 13.67 -8.52 6.98
C THR A 53 12.79 -7.84 8.01
N ASN A 54 13.21 -7.82 9.27
CA ASN A 54 12.50 -7.10 10.33
C ASN A 54 13.09 -5.69 10.58
N LYS A 55 13.88 -5.18 9.62
CA LYS A 55 14.57 -3.91 9.77
C LYS A 55 14.22 -2.97 8.62
N PRO A 56 13.99 -1.68 8.90
CA PRO A 56 13.92 -0.65 7.85
C PRO A 56 15.29 -0.50 7.17
N LEU A 57 15.30 -0.14 5.90
CA LEU A 57 16.51 0.22 5.17
C LEU A 57 16.93 1.64 5.60
N LYS A 58 18.10 1.76 6.26
CA LYS A 58 18.52 3.01 6.91
C LYS A 58 19.43 3.88 6.06
N ASN A 59 20.19 3.27 5.17
CA ASN A 59 21.21 3.92 4.35
C ASN A 59 21.26 3.30 2.95
N GLU A 60 22.10 3.83 2.08
CA GLU A 60 22.20 3.36 0.70
C GLU A 60 22.78 1.94 0.60
N ASP A 61 23.69 1.56 1.49
CA ASP A 61 24.29 0.21 1.50
C ASP A 61 23.22 -0.85 1.83
N ASP A 62 22.34 -0.58 2.83
CA ASP A 62 21.20 -1.45 3.14
C ASP A 62 20.29 -1.60 1.91
N VAL A 63 20.08 -0.52 1.15
CA VAL A 63 19.23 -0.52 -0.05
C VAL A 63 19.88 -1.35 -1.16
N ILE A 64 21.18 -1.20 -1.41
CA ILE A 64 21.93 -1.95 -2.41
C ILE A 64 21.90 -3.44 -2.07
N GLU A 65 22.23 -3.81 -0.82
CA GLU A 65 22.21 -5.20 -0.34
C GLU A 65 20.81 -5.81 -0.52
N PHE A 66 19.77 -5.10 -0.08
CA PHE A 66 18.38 -5.58 -0.17
C PHE A 66 17.92 -5.83 -1.60
N TYR A 67 18.19 -4.89 -2.53
CA TYR A 67 17.78 -5.07 -3.94
C TYR A 67 18.66 -6.04 -4.71
N SER A 68 19.81 -6.43 -4.17
CA SER A 68 20.65 -7.51 -4.72
C SER A 68 20.07 -8.92 -4.41
N SER A 69 19.24 -9.05 -3.38
CA SER A 69 18.53 -10.29 -3.04
C SER A 69 17.22 -10.46 -3.82
N LYS A 70 16.69 -11.70 -3.92
CA LYS A 70 15.41 -12.01 -4.56
C LYS A 70 14.47 -12.73 -3.61
N GLU A 71 14.33 -12.21 -2.40
CA GLU A 71 13.49 -12.78 -1.36
C GLU A 71 12.20 -12.01 -1.21
N GLY A 72 11.16 -12.62 -0.59
CA GLY A 72 9.85 -12.05 -0.33
C GLY A 72 8.70 -12.93 -0.74
N PHE A 73 7.49 -12.54 -0.44
CA PHE A 73 6.30 -13.27 -0.87
C PHE A 73 6.05 -13.16 -2.37
N ASP A 74 6.56 -12.12 -3.00
CA ASP A 74 6.36 -11.81 -4.42
C ASP A 74 7.40 -12.46 -5.37
N VAL A 75 8.10 -13.51 -4.93
CA VAL A 75 9.22 -14.17 -5.66
C VAL A 75 8.89 -14.54 -7.10
N ASN A 76 7.63 -14.81 -7.42
CA ASN A 76 7.18 -15.18 -8.76
C ASN A 76 6.81 -13.97 -9.64
N SER A 77 6.88 -12.75 -9.09
CA SER A 77 6.59 -11.54 -9.87
C SER A 77 7.79 -11.16 -10.76
N PRO A 78 7.56 -10.89 -12.06
CA PRO A 78 8.60 -10.36 -12.92
C PRO A 78 9.08 -8.96 -12.52
N LYS A 79 8.39 -8.32 -11.57
CA LYS A 79 8.72 -7.01 -11.05
C LYS A 79 9.24 -7.04 -9.61
N LEU A 80 9.48 -8.20 -9.03
CA LEU A 80 10.15 -8.30 -7.72
C LEU A 80 11.48 -7.54 -7.74
N ARG A 81 12.25 -7.74 -8.81
CA ARG A 81 13.46 -6.96 -9.12
C ARG A 81 13.40 -6.52 -10.57
N TRP A 82 13.89 -5.32 -10.84
CA TRP A 82 13.95 -4.76 -12.17
C TRP A 82 15.18 -3.87 -12.34
N CYS A 83 15.61 -3.70 -13.58
CA CYS A 83 16.70 -2.83 -13.96
C CYS A 83 16.26 -1.99 -15.16
N VAL A 84 16.57 -0.70 -15.12
CA VAL A 84 16.36 0.24 -16.22
C VAL A 84 17.64 1.02 -16.41
N GLU A 85 18.15 1.05 -17.64
CA GLU A 85 19.34 1.79 -18.01
C GLU A 85 18.95 2.91 -18.97
N PHE A 86 19.55 4.08 -18.77
CA PHE A 86 19.40 5.25 -19.61
C PHE A 86 20.78 5.66 -20.13
N GLU A 87 20.92 5.79 -21.44
CA GLU A 87 22.01 6.50 -22.03
C GLU A 87 21.86 8.00 -21.75
N GLN A 88 22.97 8.73 -21.64
CA GLN A 88 23.01 10.17 -21.34
C GLN A 88 22.06 10.96 -22.26
N LYS A 89 22.17 10.77 -23.56
CA LYS A 89 21.35 11.47 -24.56
C LYS A 89 19.86 11.18 -24.41
N GLU A 90 19.51 9.91 -24.22
CA GLU A 90 18.10 9.49 -24.02
C GLU A 90 17.51 10.14 -22.75
N LEU A 91 18.28 10.14 -21.66
CA LEU A 91 17.85 10.72 -20.39
C LEU A 91 17.62 12.23 -20.52
N VAL A 92 18.53 12.94 -21.19
CA VAL A 92 18.40 14.38 -21.49
C VAL A 92 17.11 14.68 -22.26
N ASP A 93 16.82 13.91 -23.31
CA ASP A 93 15.60 14.08 -24.12
C ASP A 93 14.33 13.86 -23.30
N ILE A 94 14.34 12.84 -22.44
CA ILE A 94 13.25 12.54 -21.51
C ILE A 94 13.05 13.69 -20.52
N LEU A 95 14.12 14.17 -19.87
CA LEU A 95 14.05 15.17 -18.81
C LEU A 95 13.58 16.53 -19.33
N ASN A 96 14.00 16.96 -20.52
CA ASN A 96 13.53 18.20 -21.14
C ASN A 96 11.99 18.23 -21.30
N THR A 97 11.36 17.08 -21.43
CA THR A 97 9.89 16.96 -21.52
C THR A 97 9.26 16.76 -20.15
N THR A 98 9.78 15.82 -19.37
CA THR A 98 9.10 15.34 -18.16
C THR A 98 9.24 16.29 -16.98
N LEU A 99 10.40 16.98 -16.85
CA LEU A 99 10.58 18.01 -15.81
C LEU A 99 9.57 19.15 -15.98
N LEU A 100 9.32 19.61 -17.19
CA LEU A 100 8.32 20.63 -17.46
C LEU A 100 6.90 20.14 -17.07
N GLN A 101 6.55 18.92 -17.46
CA GLN A 101 5.25 18.32 -17.14
C GLN A 101 5.03 18.21 -15.63
N GLN A 102 6.02 17.68 -14.90
CA GLN A 102 5.90 17.50 -13.45
C GLN A 102 6.09 18.82 -12.67
N SER A 103 6.79 19.80 -13.23
CA SER A 103 6.87 21.15 -12.71
C SER A 103 5.50 21.85 -12.72
N ASN A 104 4.73 21.69 -13.81
CA ASN A 104 3.36 22.20 -13.88
C ASN A 104 2.41 21.51 -12.88
N ALA A 105 2.73 20.30 -12.46
CA ALA A 105 2.03 19.57 -11.39
C ALA A 105 2.53 19.93 -9.96
N GLY A 106 3.50 20.86 -9.82
CA GLY A 106 4.07 21.28 -8.54
C GLY A 106 5.01 20.26 -7.88
N LEU A 107 5.53 19.29 -8.65
CA LEU A 107 6.36 18.20 -8.15
C LEU A 107 7.87 18.40 -8.37
N VAL A 108 8.29 19.50 -8.97
CA VAL A 108 9.69 19.83 -9.25
C VAL A 108 10.06 21.19 -8.65
N GLU A 109 11.20 21.24 -7.97
CA GLU A 109 11.77 22.44 -7.36
C GLU A 109 13.27 22.57 -7.69
N PRO A 110 13.76 23.78 -8.13
CA PRO A 110 12.94 24.91 -8.56
C PRO A 110 12.05 24.58 -9.76
N LYS A 111 11.07 25.41 -10.04
CA LYS A 111 10.19 25.22 -11.21
C LYS A 111 11.03 25.19 -12.48
N PHE A 112 10.88 24.16 -13.29
CA PHE A 112 11.54 24.03 -14.59
C PHE A 112 10.92 24.99 -15.60
N ASP A 113 11.74 25.86 -16.18
CA ASP A 113 11.30 26.83 -17.20
C ASP A 113 11.28 26.17 -18.58
N LYS A 114 10.24 26.44 -19.37
CA LYS A 114 10.08 25.92 -20.74
C LYS A 114 11.17 26.36 -21.71
N ASN A 115 11.88 27.45 -21.40
CA ASN A 115 12.98 27.99 -22.23
C ASN A 115 14.33 27.35 -21.86
N VAL A 116 14.41 26.60 -20.76
CA VAL A 116 15.61 25.88 -20.36
C VAL A 116 15.71 24.62 -21.20
N LYS A 117 16.90 24.36 -21.75
CA LYS A 117 17.23 23.12 -22.44
C LYS A 117 18.43 22.50 -21.73
N ILE A 118 18.18 21.36 -21.09
CA ILE A 118 19.23 20.52 -20.50
C ILE A 118 20.01 19.87 -21.64
N GLU A 119 21.33 19.82 -21.51
CA GLU A 119 22.26 19.18 -22.44
C GLU A 119 23.04 18.04 -21.77
N GLY A 120 23.12 18.05 -20.42
CA GLY A 120 23.81 17.02 -19.67
C GLY A 120 23.25 16.79 -18.27
N VAL A 121 23.27 15.55 -17.84
CA VAL A 121 22.89 15.09 -16.49
C VAL A 121 24.16 14.67 -15.74
N LYS A 122 24.43 15.33 -14.61
CA LYS A 122 25.61 15.07 -13.77
C LYS A 122 25.37 13.98 -12.74
N GLU A 123 24.17 14.00 -12.16
CA GLU A 123 23.85 13.12 -11.04
C GLU A 123 22.34 12.87 -10.92
N ILE A 124 21.99 11.65 -10.52
CA ILE A 124 20.69 11.28 -10.00
C ILE A 124 20.92 10.74 -8.59
N LYS A 125 20.39 11.44 -7.57
CA LYS A 125 20.67 11.14 -6.16
C LYS A 125 19.41 11.11 -5.32
N PRO A 126 19.09 10.02 -4.64
CA PRO A 126 18.05 9.98 -3.62
C PRO A 126 18.37 10.95 -2.48
N LEU A 127 17.43 11.83 -2.13
CA LEU A 127 17.54 12.76 -1.00
C LEU A 127 16.79 12.26 0.22
N LYS A 128 15.63 11.63 0.01
CA LYS A 128 14.80 11.11 1.09
C LYS A 128 14.15 9.80 0.68
N ARG A 129 14.24 8.82 1.58
CA ARG A 129 13.64 7.49 1.43
C ARG A 129 12.67 7.19 2.57
N THR A 130 11.72 6.30 2.30
CA THR A 130 10.92 5.64 3.33
C THR A 130 11.67 4.44 3.90
N GLN A 131 11.07 3.75 4.86
CA GLN A 131 11.66 2.56 5.49
C GLN A 131 11.82 1.36 4.55
N SER A 132 11.08 1.31 3.42
CA SER A 132 11.25 0.29 2.37
C SER A 132 12.36 0.64 1.37
N GLY A 133 13.06 1.76 1.57
CA GLY A 133 14.02 2.31 0.61
C GLY A 133 13.38 3.07 -0.55
N LYS A 134 12.05 3.26 -0.57
CA LYS A 134 11.34 4.03 -1.58
C LYS A 134 11.78 5.49 -1.54
N ILE A 135 12.10 6.03 -2.71
CA ILE A 135 12.50 7.43 -2.87
C ILE A 135 11.24 8.30 -2.89
N ILE A 136 11.18 9.30 -2.02
CA ILE A 136 10.11 10.31 -1.96
C ILE A 136 10.61 11.72 -2.31
N GLU A 137 11.93 11.92 -2.26
CA GLU A 137 12.60 13.10 -2.83
C GLU A 137 13.85 12.64 -3.58
N LEU A 138 13.98 13.07 -4.83
CA LEU A 138 15.09 12.75 -5.73
C LEU A 138 15.71 14.04 -6.25
N LEU A 139 17.03 14.12 -6.26
CA LEU A 139 17.79 15.17 -6.92
C LEU A 139 18.21 14.71 -8.31
N ILE A 140 18.03 15.56 -9.30
CA ILE A 140 18.63 15.45 -10.63
C ILE A 140 19.48 16.69 -10.85
N SER A 141 20.81 16.50 -10.88
CA SER A 141 21.78 17.57 -11.16
C SER A 141 22.11 17.59 -12.64
N THR A 142 21.99 18.76 -13.26
CA THR A 142 22.18 18.97 -14.69
C THR A 142 23.19 20.09 -14.98
N ASP A 143 23.51 20.32 -16.23
CA ASP A 143 24.27 21.47 -16.68
C ASP A 143 23.54 22.83 -16.47
N LYS A 144 22.21 22.78 -16.33
CA LYS A 144 21.36 23.98 -16.13
C LYS A 144 20.89 24.16 -14.68
N GLY A 145 21.40 23.36 -13.74
CA GLY A 145 21.10 23.44 -12.33
C GLY A 145 20.51 22.15 -11.76
N ASP A 146 20.16 22.21 -10.51
CA ASP A 146 19.68 21.09 -9.70
C ASP A 146 18.16 21.15 -9.56
N TYR A 147 17.51 20.02 -9.82
CA TYR A 147 16.05 19.87 -9.72
C TYR A 147 15.70 18.78 -8.71
N LYS A 148 14.95 19.16 -7.68
CA LYS A 148 14.40 18.23 -6.71
C LYS A 148 13.01 17.77 -7.15
N ILE A 149 12.84 16.47 -7.32
CA ILE A 149 11.58 15.83 -7.68
C ILE A 149 10.93 15.27 -6.41
N LYS A 150 9.66 15.63 -6.19
CA LYS A 150 8.88 15.23 -5.01
C LYS A 150 7.92 14.12 -5.33
N LYS A 151 7.61 13.30 -4.31
CA LYS A 151 6.68 12.17 -4.31
C LYS A 151 7.08 11.02 -5.26
N GLU A 152 6.78 9.80 -4.83
CA GLU A 152 7.12 8.58 -5.58
C GLU A 152 6.57 8.60 -7.01
N LEU A 153 5.33 9.07 -7.19
CA LEU A 153 4.69 9.12 -8.50
C LEU A 153 5.34 10.17 -9.42
N GLY A 154 5.78 11.31 -8.86
CA GLY A 154 6.54 12.33 -9.58
C GLY A 154 7.86 11.78 -10.12
N ILE A 155 8.61 11.06 -9.28
CA ILE A 155 9.87 10.41 -9.62
C ILE A 155 9.67 9.39 -10.74
N ARG A 156 8.69 8.52 -10.63
CA ARG A 156 8.37 7.50 -11.65
C ARG A 156 7.98 8.11 -12.99
N ARG A 157 7.32 9.27 -13.00
CA ARG A 157 6.89 9.98 -14.21
C ARG A 157 8.01 10.79 -14.84
N VAL A 158 8.95 11.30 -14.03
CA VAL A 158 10.15 12.03 -14.56
C VAL A 158 11.09 11.06 -15.23
N LEU A 159 11.39 9.93 -14.60
CA LEU A 159 12.31 8.90 -15.11
C LEU A 159 11.57 7.82 -15.89
N LYS A 160 10.72 8.19 -16.85
CA LYS A 160 10.01 7.24 -17.70
C LYS A 160 10.93 6.59 -18.74
N LYS A 161 10.69 5.34 -19.10
CA LYS A 161 11.39 4.61 -20.18
C LYS A 161 10.35 4.09 -21.17
N ASN A 162 10.60 4.23 -22.47
CA ASN A 162 9.69 3.79 -23.54
C ASN A 162 8.24 4.28 -23.33
N ASN A 163 8.07 5.56 -23.01
CA ASN A 163 6.80 6.20 -22.66
C ASN A 163 6.06 5.63 -21.44
N SER A 164 6.63 4.68 -20.71
CA SER A 164 6.08 4.12 -19.49
C SER A 164 6.81 4.68 -18.27
N MET A 165 6.06 5.06 -17.23
CA MET A 165 6.68 5.42 -15.95
C MET A 165 7.39 4.22 -15.33
N LEU A 166 8.38 4.47 -14.47
CA LEU A 166 9.05 3.40 -13.72
C LEU A 166 8.05 2.55 -12.93
N ALA A 167 8.36 1.28 -12.77
CA ALA A 167 7.51 0.34 -12.03
C ALA A 167 7.26 0.79 -10.58
N SER A 168 8.29 1.33 -9.92
CA SER A 168 8.23 1.87 -8.57
C SER A 168 9.27 2.98 -8.40
N ALA A 169 9.28 3.66 -7.26
CA ALA A 169 10.38 4.54 -6.83
C ALA A 169 11.34 3.84 -5.85
N ASN A 170 11.32 2.51 -5.81
CA ASN A 170 12.19 1.68 -4.99
C ASN A 170 13.41 1.25 -5.81
N PHE A 171 14.48 2.07 -5.82
CA PHE A 171 15.70 1.77 -6.58
C PHE A 171 16.93 2.48 -6.00
N TYR A 172 18.12 2.01 -6.37
CA TYR A 172 19.38 2.75 -6.27
C TYR A 172 19.94 3.02 -7.67
N VAL A 173 20.94 3.87 -7.75
CA VAL A 173 21.49 4.37 -9.01
C VAL A 173 22.97 4.01 -9.11
N GLU A 174 23.33 3.32 -10.19
CA GLU A 174 24.72 3.15 -10.63
C GLU A 174 25.01 4.12 -11.78
N LYS A 175 26.19 4.72 -11.76
CA LYS A 175 26.70 5.58 -12.83
C LYS A 175 27.67 4.80 -13.70
N GLY A 176 27.57 4.96 -14.99
CA GLY A 176 28.57 4.47 -15.95
C GLY A 176 29.85 5.29 -15.96
N ALA A 177 30.69 5.07 -16.94
CA ALA A 177 31.92 5.83 -17.14
C ALA A 177 31.62 7.31 -17.37
N LEU A 178 32.57 8.18 -17.06
CA LEU A 178 32.45 9.61 -17.39
C LEU A 178 32.93 9.82 -18.84
N VAL A 179 32.11 10.48 -19.64
CA VAL A 179 32.38 10.82 -21.04
C VAL A 179 32.80 12.27 -21.14
N ASP A 180 33.88 12.55 -21.92
CA ASP A 180 34.29 13.90 -22.27
C ASP A 180 33.46 14.37 -23.48
N GLU A 181 32.99 15.62 -23.49
CA GLU A 181 32.26 16.20 -24.63
C GLU A 181 33.12 16.34 -25.91
N ASP A 182 34.47 16.27 -25.79
CA ASP A 182 35.39 16.46 -26.90
C ASP A 182 35.75 15.20 -27.71
N ASP A 183 35.25 14.00 -27.36
CA ASP A 183 35.62 12.74 -28.03
C ASP A 183 34.81 12.42 -29.31
N ASN A 184 34.12 13.38 -29.91
CA ASN A 184 33.46 13.23 -31.21
C ASN A 184 34.36 13.40 -32.43
N GLU A 185 35.69 13.66 -32.26
CA GLU A 185 36.66 13.64 -33.38
C GLU A 185 37.83 12.70 -33.09
N THR A 186 37.98 11.73 -34.03
CA THR A 186 39.11 10.85 -34.24
C THR A 186 39.23 9.56 -33.39
N GLN A 187 38.48 8.52 -33.76
CA GLN A 187 39.06 7.19 -33.74
C GLN A 187 40.03 7.00 -34.93
N LYS A 188 41.32 7.14 -34.68
CA LYS A 188 42.39 6.46 -35.41
C LYS A 188 43.50 6.09 -34.44
N GLU A 189 43.60 4.76 -34.30
CA GLU A 189 44.76 3.98 -33.87
C GLU A 189 45.92 4.71 -33.18
N ASN A 190 46.24 4.32 -31.92
CA ASN A 190 47.58 3.90 -31.57
C ASN A 190 47.65 3.15 -30.22
N HIS A 191 48.33 2.04 -30.26
CA HIS A 191 48.68 1.23 -29.11
C HIS A 191 49.58 1.95 -28.11
N GLY A 192 49.28 1.78 -26.82
CA GLY A 192 50.25 1.78 -25.74
C GLY A 192 50.58 3.16 -25.20
N VAL A 193 49.98 3.51 -24.08
CA VAL A 193 50.59 3.99 -22.83
C VAL A 193 49.43 4.35 -21.91
N ILE A 194 49.35 3.72 -20.73
CA ILE A 194 48.44 4.10 -19.64
C ILE A 194 48.85 5.51 -19.19
N LYS A 195 48.09 6.53 -19.58
CA LYS A 195 48.17 7.86 -18.96
C LYS A 195 47.37 7.88 -17.67
N LEU A 196 48.08 7.61 -16.59
CA LEU A 196 47.63 7.91 -15.24
C LEU A 196 47.79 9.40 -15.04
N PHE A 197 46.74 10.20 -15.22
CA PHE A 197 46.47 11.53 -14.68
C PHE A 197 45.30 12.11 -15.48
N SER A 198 44.08 11.72 -15.09
CA SER A 198 42.92 12.46 -15.54
C SER A 198 42.82 13.74 -14.69
N VAL A 199 43.09 14.86 -15.28
CA VAL A 199 42.60 16.16 -14.77
C VAL A 199 41.10 16.01 -14.64
N ILE A 200 40.56 16.21 -13.44
CA ILE A 200 39.11 16.20 -13.22
C ILE A 200 38.58 17.40 -13.99
N ASN A 201 38.10 17.17 -15.20
CA ASN A 201 37.46 18.20 -15.99
C ASN A 201 36.05 18.39 -15.40
N LYS A 202 35.64 19.62 -15.11
CA LYS A 202 34.38 19.97 -14.47
C LYS A 202 33.13 19.64 -15.32
N ASP A 203 33.32 19.26 -16.57
CA ASP A 203 32.27 19.12 -17.58
C ASP A 203 32.04 17.66 -18.02
N LYS A 204 32.49 16.67 -17.23
CA LYS A 204 32.29 15.24 -17.51
C LYS A 204 30.91 14.79 -17.03
N TYR A 205 30.21 14.12 -17.93
CA TYR A 205 28.92 13.47 -17.65
C TYR A 205 29.06 11.95 -17.69
N PRO A 206 28.33 11.19 -16.85
CA PRO A 206 28.22 9.74 -17.00
C PRO A 206 27.62 9.38 -18.36
N ASP A 207 28.18 8.38 -19.05
CA ASP A 207 27.63 7.86 -20.30
C ASP A 207 26.26 7.20 -20.10
N THR A 208 26.06 6.57 -18.93
CA THR A 208 24.84 5.88 -18.58
C THR A 208 24.45 6.09 -17.12
N PHE A 209 23.14 5.92 -16.85
CA PHE A 209 22.57 5.78 -15.52
C PHE A 209 21.75 4.50 -15.45
N LYS A 210 22.11 3.61 -14.54
CA LYS A 210 21.42 2.36 -14.33
C LYS A 210 20.66 2.39 -13.01
N LEU A 211 19.35 2.21 -13.10
CA LEU A 211 18.44 2.16 -11.96
C LEU A 211 18.12 0.70 -11.65
N ILE A 212 18.51 0.24 -10.47
CA ILE A 212 18.28 -1.13 -10.02
C ILE A 212 17.33 -1.08 -8.84
N GLY A 213 16.21 -1.79 -8.96
CA GLY A 213 15.16 -1.68 -7.96
C GLY A 213 14.21 -2.86 -7.92
N GLY A 214 13.10 -2.66 -7.22
CA GLY A 214 12.10 -3.72 -7.05
C GLY A 214 10.70 -3.18 -6.81
N GLY A 215 9.73 -4.09 -6.99
CA GLY A 215 8.32 -3.81 -6.80
C GLY A 215 7.65 -3.09 -7.96
N PHE A 216 6.31 -3.09 -7.92
CA PHE A 216 5.47 -2.40 -8.89
C PHE A 216 4.24 -1.79 -8.21
N GLY A 217 4.17 -0.47 -8.19
CA GLY A 217 3.11 0.32 -7.59
C GLY A 217 3.59 1.22 -6.45
N HIS A 218 2.64 1.76 -5.69
CA HIS A 218 2.91 2.71 -4.59
C HIS A 218 3.44 2.04 -3.31
N GLY A 219 3.29 0.71 -3.15
CA GLY A 219 3.86 -0.04 -2.01
C GLY A 219 3.13 0.13 -0.68
N VAL A 220 1.87 0.54 -0.67
CA VAL A 220 1.05 0.72 0.55
C VAL A 220 -0.12 -0.24 0.54
N GLY A 221 -0.37 -0.94 1.65
CA GLY A 221 -1.43 -1.93 1.78
C GLY A 221 -1.03 -3.28 1.18
N MET A 222 -1.91 -3.96 0.45
CA MET A 222 -1.77 -5.36 0.04
C MET A 222 -1.02 -5.49 -1.30
N SER A 223 0.02 -6.34 -1.33
CA SER A 223 0.61 -6.80 -2.60
C SER A 223 -0.27 -7.87 -3.24
N GLN A 224 -0.59 -7.72 -4.53
CA GLN A 224 -1.37 -8.72 -5.27
C GLN A 224 -0.61 -10.05 -5.44
N TYR A 225 0.68 -9.98 -5.82
CA TYR A 225 1.51 -11.18 -5.93
C TYR A 225 1.79 -11.82 -4.57
N GLY A 226 2.02 -11.02 -3.52
CA GLY A 226 2.20 -11.51 -2.17
C GLY A 226 0.96 -12.22 -1.65
N ALA A 227 -0.22 -11.61 -1.79
CA ALA A 227 -1.50 -12.22 -1.43
C ALA A 227 -1.77 -13.52 -2.20
N TYR A 228 -1.48 -13.55 -3.51
CA TYR A 228 -1.59 -14.76 -4.34
C TYR A 228 -0.69 -15.88 -3.82
N ASN A 229 0.59 -15.59 -3.53
CA ASN A 229 1.53 -16.61 -3.05
C ASN A 229 1.21 -17.08 -1.63
N MET A 230 0.73 -16.18 -0.74
CA MET A 230 0.21 -16.56 0.57
C MET A 230 -0.99 -17.52 0.43
N ALA A 231 -1.94 -17.23 -0.46
CA ALA A 231 -3.07 -18.10 -0.74
C ALA A 231 -2.62 -19.47 -1.30
N LYS A 232 -1.64 -19.46 -2.21
CA LYS A 232 -1.05 -20.69 -2.77
C LYS A 232 -0.34 -21.53 -1.72
N SER A 233 0.21 -20.92 -0.67
CA SER A 233 0.81 -21.62 0.48
C SER A 233 -0.22 -22.12 1.50
N GLY A 234 -1.53 -21.94 1.22
CA GLY A 234 -2.63 -22.42 2.07
C GLY A 234 -3.23 -21.38 3.02
N LYS A 235 -2.72 -20.14 3.02
CA LYS A 235 -3.29 -19.06 3.83
C LYS A 235 -4.70 -18.71 3.36
N LYS A 236 -5.62 -18.52 4.31
CA LYS A 236 -6.97 -18.07 4.03
C LYS A 236 -7.05 -16.55 3.92
N TYR A 237 -8.08 -16.04 3.23
CA TYR A 237 -8.20 -14.61 3.01
C TYR A 237 -8.18 -13.76 4.31
N PRO A 238 -8.74 -14.19 5.46
CA PRO A 238 -8.62 -13.41 6.69
C PRO A 238 -7.18 -13.28 7.16
N GLU A 239 -6.37 -14.34 7.10
CA GLU A 239 -4.95 -14.31 7.46
C GLU A 239 -4.17 -13.34 6.57
N ILE A 240 -4.48 -13.36 5.25
CA ILE A 240 -3.86 -12.45 4.28
C ILE A 240 -4.24 -11.00 4.57
N LEU A 241 -5.52 -10.72 4.81
CA LEU A 241 -5.99 -9.38 5.13
C LEU A 241 -5.40 -8.86 6.45
N HIS A 242 -5.34 -9.69 7.50
CA HIS A 242 -4.72 -9.34 8.78
C HIS A 242 -3.21 -9.13 8.68
N PHE A 243 -2.54 -9.80 7.75
CA PHE A 243 -1.14 -9.53 7.48
C PHE A 243 -0.94 -8.12 6.90
N TYR A 244 -1.70 -7.74 5.86
CA TYR A 244 -1.50 -6.49 5.15
C TYR A 244 -2.13 -5.28 5.84
N TYR A 245 -3.24 -5.45 6.56
CA TYR A 245 -3.96 -4.37 7.22
C TYR A 245 -3.95 -4.56 8.73
N THR A 246 -3.39 -3.59 9.44
CA THR A 246 -3.16 -3.66 10.89
C THR A 246 -4.46 -3.36 11.65
N ASP A 247 -4.74 -4.10 12.74
CA ASP A 247 -5.84 -3.86 13.68
C ASP A 247 -7.23 -3.80 13.02
N ILE A 248 -7.44 -4.57 11.97
CA ILE A 248 -8.74 -4.71 11.32
C ILE A 248 -9.56 -5.86 11.95
N ASN A 249 -10.86 -5.78 11.77
CA ASN A 249 -11.79 -6.86 12.04
C ASN A 249 -12.44 -7.34 10.74
N ILE A 250 -12.64 -8.65 10.62
CA ILE A 250 -13.44 -9.23 9.55
C ILE A 250 -14.87 -9.42 10.09
N SER A 251 -15.81 -8.67 9.55
CA SER A 251 -17.12 -8.52 10.16
C SER A 251 -18.18 -8.09 9.15
N THR A 252 -19.44 -8.23 9.51
CA THR A 252 -20.51 -7.50 8.83
C THR A 252 -20.44 -6.03 9.20
N ILE A 253 -20.93 -5.14 8.33
CA ILE A 253 -21.14 -3.74 8.67
C ILE A 253 -22.16 -3.66 9.80
N PRO A 254 -21.93 -2.82 10.84
CA PRO A 254 -22.90 -2.61 11.89
C PRO A 254 -24.27 -2.21 11.34
N LYS A 255 -25.32 -2.85 11.83
CA LYS A 255 -26.70 -2.61 11.43
C LYS A 255 -27.49 -2.09 12.62
N THR A 256 -28.33 -1.10 12.39
CA THR A 256 -29.21 -0.52 13.42
C THR A 256 -30.58 -1.16 13.33
N VAL A 257 -31.07 -1.67 14.47
CA VAL A 257 -32.42 -2.18 14.64
C VAL A 257 -33.21 -1.12 15.40
N LEU A 258 -34.11 -0.43 14.70
CA LEU A 258 -35.00 0.57 15.28
C LEU A 258 -36.32 -0.10 15.72
N TYR A 259 -36.63 0.00 17.01
CA TYR A 259 -37.90 -0.49 17.56
C TYR A 259 -38.98 0.56 17.36
N ASN A 260 -39.93 0.26 16.48
CA ASN A 260 -41.04 1.13 16.12
C ASN A 260 -42.40 0.53 16.52
N GLU A 261 -43.48 1.28 16.29
CA GLU A 261 -44.84 0.86 16.63
C GLU A 261 -45.43 -0.21 15.72
N TYR A 262 -44.77 -0.57 14.60
CA TYR A 262 -45.31 -1.52 13.61
C TYR A 262 -45.07 -2.97 13.95
N ASN A 263 -44.40 -3.27 15.04
CA ASN A 263 -44.17 -4.63 15.56
C ASN A 263 -43.59 -5.59 14.49
N ILE A 264 -42.65 -5.11 13.69
CA ILE A 264 -42.02 -5.87 12.60
C ILE A 264 -40.66 -6.39 13.05
N SER A 265 -40.40 -7.68 12.76
CA SER A 265 -39.06 -8.24 12.96
C SER A 265 -38.04 -7.65 11.95
N TYR A 266 -36.83 -7.45 12.40
CA TYR A 266 -35.71 -7.05 11.55
C TYR A 266 -34.84 -8.25 11.22
N LYS A 267 -34.70 -8.59 9.93
CA LYS A 267 -33.89 -9.70 9.45
C LYS A 267 -32.67 -9.25 8.68
N SER A 268 -31.57 -9.94 8.86
CA SER A 268 -30.41 -9.78 8.00
C SER A 268 -29.66 -11.11 7.84
N GLU A 269 -29.00 -11.23 6.72
CA GLU A 269 -28.23 -12.42 6.36
C GLU A 269 -26.73 -12.10 6.28
N PHE A 270 -25.90 -13.11 6.57
CA PHE A 270 -24.47 -13.10 6.38
C PHE A 270 -23.96 -14.50 6.04
N TYR A 271 -22.83 -14.58 5.37
CA TYR A 271 -22.19 -15.85 5.02
C TYR A 271 -21.21 -16.27 6.10
N PHE A 272 -21.23 -17.55 6.51
CA PHE A 272 -20.28 -18.16 7.42
C PHE A 272 -19.61 -19.35 6.76
N ASP A 273 -18.26 -19.31 6.68
CA ASP A 273 -17.46 -20.40 6.16
C ASP A 273 -16.69 -21.09 7.30
N LYS A 274 -17.16 -22.27 7.70
CA LYS A 274 -16.52 -23.10 8.74
C LYS A 274 -15.10 -23.55 8.41
N LYS A 275 -14.69 -23.51 7.14
CA LYS A 275 -13.33 -23.85 6.72
C LYS A 275 -12.37 -22.67 6.90
N THR A 276 -12.92 -21.47 6.97
CA THR A 276 -12.14 -20.21 7.05
C THR A 276 -12.14 -19.63 8.46
N PHE A 277 -13.26 -19.70 9.16
CA PHE A 277 -13.44 -19.14 10.50
C PHE A 277 -13.73 -20.24 11.53
N ASN A 278 -13.04 -20.17 12.65
CA ASN A 278 -13.25 -21.07 13.78
C ASN A 278 -14.32 -20.56 14.72
N GLU A 279 -14.52 -19.25 14.79
CA GLU A 279 -15.42 -18.61 15.73
C GLU A 279 -16.18 -17.46 15.07
N ALA A 280 -17.40 -17.23 15.57
CA ALA A 280 -18.23 -16.11 15.25
C ALA A 280 -18.90 -15.54 16.51
N TYR A 281 -18.96 -14.21 16.58
CA TYR A 281 -19.56 -13.50 17.69
C TYR A 281 -20.61 -12.53 17.18
N ILE A 282 -21.79 -12.51 17.83
CA ILE A 282 -22.69 -11.37 17.72
C ILE A 282 -22.25 -10.32 18.75
N VAL A 283 -22.07 -9.09 18.28
CA VAL A 283 -21.74 -7.93 19.13
C VAL A 283 -22.90 -6.96 19.04
N ILE A 284 -23.56 -6.69 20.15
CA ILE A 284 -24.72 -5.77 20.24
C ILE A 284 -24.34 -4.59 21.11
N ASP A 285 -24.44 -3.40 20.56
CA ASP A 285 -24.27 -2.11 21.25
C ASP A 285 -25.65 -1.59 21.69
N ASN A 286 -25.89 -1.56 23.00
CA ASN A 286 -27.13 -1.16 23.63
C ASN A 286 -27.04 0.19 24.38
N LYS A 287 -26.27 1.13 23.89
CA LYS A 287 -26.10 2.48 24.50
C LYS A 287 -27.41 3.24 24.70
N LYS A 288 -28.48 2.84 24.06
CA LYS A 288 -29.81 3.42 24.23
C LYS A 288 -30.67 2.69 25.25
N HIS A 289 -30.07 1.76 26.02
CA HIS A 289 -30.70 1.05 27.13
C HIS A 289 -32.08 0.50 26.79
N VAL A 290 -32.13 -0.27 25.69
CA VAL A 290 -33.29 -1.11 25.37
C VAL A 290 -33.39 -2.17 26.46
N SER A 291 -34.53 -2.30 27.11
CA SER A 291 -34.72 -3.20 28.25
C SER A 291 -34.70 -4.69 27.88
N GLU A 292 -35.09 -5.00 26.66
CA GLU A 292 -35.09 -6.34 26.08
C GLU A 292 -34.83 -6.24 24.58
N PHE A 293 -34.04 -7.13 24.02
CA PHE A 293 -33.83 -7.23 22.57
C PHE A 293 -33.80 -8.71 22.14
N PRO A 294 -34.97 -9.41 22.18
CA PRO A 294 -35.04 -10.80 21.77
C PRO A 294 -34.62 -10.94 20.30
N PHE A 295 -33.80 -11.94 20.02
CA PHE A 295 -33.35 -12.20 18.66
C PHE A 295 -33.25 -13.71 18.43
N LYS A 296 -33.17 -14.10 17.14
CA LYS A 296 -32.90 -15.46 16.68
C LYS A 296 -31.66 -15.49 15.81
N ILE A 297 -30.95 -16.58 15.82
CA ILE A 297 -29.93 -16.92 14.86
C ILE A 297 -30.35 -18.23 14.20
N ASN A 298 -30.70 -18.15 12.93
CA ASN A 298 -31.38 -19.26 12.24
C ASN A 298 -32.65 -19.67 13.01
N GLU A 299 -32.74 -20.93 13.43
CA GLU A 299 -33.83 -21.48 14.24
C GLU A 299 -33.65 -21.31 15.76
N TYR A 300 -32.49 -20.90 16.22
CA TYR A 300 -32.16 -20.79 17.64
C TYR A 300 -32.67 -19.48 18.24
N ASP A 301 -33.44 -19.57 19.32
CA ASP A 301 -34.11 -18.44 19.97
C ASP A 301 -33.33 -17.95 21.20
N PHE A 302 -33.01 -16.66 21.22
CA PHE A 302 -32.37 -15.94 22.32
C PHE A 302 -33.31 -14.92 22.96
N SER A 303 -34.58 -15.27 23.09
CA SER A 303 -35.60 -14.37 23.63
C SER A 303 -35.44 -14.10 25.13
N ASN A 304 -34.68 -14.89 25.87
CA ASN A 304 -34.47 -14.74 27.30
C ASN A 304 -33.24 -13.88 27.60
N THR A 305 -33.24 -12.62 27.08
CA THR A 305 -32.10 -11.70 27.12
C THR A 305 -32.10 -10.76 28.33
N LYS A 306 -32.87 -11.01 29.38
CA LYS A 306 -32.97 -10.13 30.58
C LYS A 306 -31.64 -9.88 31.28
N GLU A 307 -30.74 -10.86 31.33
CA GLU A 307 -29.38 -10.71 31.86
C GLU A 307 -28.47 -9.91 30.95
N ILE A 308 -28.82 -9.80 29.67
CA ILE A 308 -28.04 -9.17 28.60
C ILE A 308 -28.36 -7.67 28.50
N SER A 309 -29.60 -7.31 28.82
CA SER A 309 -30.10 -5.92 28.66
C SER A 309 -29.42 -4.88 29.56
N ASN A 310 -28.75 -5.29 30.63
CA ASN A 310 -28.07 -4.39 31.56
C ASN A 310 -26.65 -3.98 31.09
N ASN A 311 -26.13 -4.59 30.04
CA ASN A 311 -24.81 -4.27 29.49
C ASN A 311 -24.93 -3.32 28.31
N GLU A 312 -24.11 -2.27 28.29
CA GLU A 312 -24.01 -1.36 27.14
C GLU A 312 -23.47 -2.04 25.89
N LEU A 313 -22.61 -3.04 26.08
CA LEU A 313 -22.03 -3.87 25.00
C LEU A 313 -22.14 -5.36 25.35
N LEU A 314 -22.86 -6.09 24.53
CA LEU A 314 -22.92 -7.54 24.59
C LEU A 314 -22.02 -8.15 23.50
N LYS A 315 -21.17 -9.11 23.88
CA LYS A 315 -20.45 -9.96 22.95
C LYS A 315 -20.69 -11.42 23.29
N MET A 316 -21.30 -12.17 22.37
CA MET A 316 -21.68 -13.57 22.59
C MET A 316 -21.13 -14.43 21.46
N ASN A 317 -20.50 -15.56 21.82
CA ASN A 317 -20.09 -16.58 20.84
C ASN A 317 -21.32 -17.30 20.28
N ILE A 318 -21.46 -17.25 18.97
CA ILE A 318 -22.61 -17.83 18.26
C ILE A 318 -22.21 -18.97 17.31
N THR A 319 -20.96 -19.40 17.33
CA THR A 319 -20.37 -20.36 16.37
C THR A 319 -21.18 -21.63 16.26
N GLN A 320 -21.62 -22.19 17.39
CA GLN A 320 -22.38 -23.46 17.43
C GLN A 320 -23.77 -23.37 16.80
N TYR A 321 -24.32 -22.17 16.65
CA TYR A 321 -25.64 -21.91 16.06
C TYR A 321 -25.60 -21.62 14.56
N LEU A 322 -24.40 -21.59 13.99
CA LEU A 322 -24.19 -21.28 12.58
C LEU A 322 -24.03 -22.55 11.75
N LYS A 323 -24.52 -22.48 10.52
CA LYS A 323 -24.30 -23.50 9.48
C LYS A 323 -23.32 -22.99 8.43
N GLN A 324 -22.72 -23.91 7.68
CA GLN A 324 -21.98 -23.56 6.48
C GLN A 324 -22.91 -22.84 5.49
N GLY A 325 -22.50 -21.69 5.00
CA GLY A 325 -23.27 -20.90 4.03
C GLY A 325 -24.02 -19.73 4.66
N ILE A 326 -25.19 -19.43 4.15
CA ILE A 326 -25.99 -18.26 4.57
C ILE A 326 -26.65 -18.54 5.92
N ASN A 327 -26.48 -17.60 6.84
CA ASN A 327 -27.08 -17.56 8.16
C ASN A 327 -27.91 -16.29 8.32
N CYS A 328 -28.99 -16.38 9.12
CA CYS A 328 -29.91 -15.27 9.36
C CYS A 328 -29.87 -14.82 10.82
N VAL A 329 -29.81 -13.53 11.04
CA VAL A 329 -30.09 -12.89 12.34
C VAL A 329 -31.45 -12.19 12.24
N GLU A 330 -32.34 -12.49 13.15
CA GLU A 330 -33.67 -11.87 13.22
C GLU A 330 -33.90 -11.26 14.63
N PHE A 331 -34.02 -9.93 14.71
CA PHE A 331 -34.48 -9.27 15.93
C PHE A 331 -36.00 -9.24 15.96
N LEU A 332 -36.55 -9.73 17.04
CA LEU A 332 -38.01 -9.87 17.19
C LEU A 332 -38.64 -8.55 17.65
N PRO A 333 -39.93 -8.36 17.39
CA PRO A 333 -40.66 -7.16 17.84
C PRO A 333 -40.64 -7.02 19.37
N LEU A 334 -40.64 -5.77 19.84
CA LEU A 334 -40.64 -5.48 21.27
C LEU A 334 -41.92 -4.79 21.72
N SER A 335 -42.15 -4.86 23.07
CA SER A 335 -43.23 -4.14 23.74
C SER A 335 -43.15 -2.61 23.54
N ALA A 336 -44.27 -1.91 23.73
CA ALA A 336 -44.42 -0.47 23.56
C ALA A 336 -43.43 0.37 24.39
N GLN A 337 -42.82 -0.18 25.46
CA GLN A 337 -41.86 0.50 26.34
C GLN A 337 -40.54 0.85 25.64
N ASN A 338 -40.21 0.18 24.52
CA ASN A 338 -38.98 0.42 23.76
C ASN A 338 -39.20 1.20 22.47
N LYS A 339 -40.38 1.78 22.28
CA LYS A 339 -40.68 2.62 21.11
C LYS A 339 -39.65 3.75 20.95
N GLY A 340 -39.07 3.87 19.76
CA GLY A 340 -38.07 4.90 19.45
C GLY A 340 -36.64 4.61 19.94
N LYS A 341 -36.43 3.52 20.68
CA LYS A 341 -35.09 3.04 21.03
C LYS A 341 -34.50 2.18 19.90
N PHE A 342 -33.20 1.98 19.93
CA PHE A 342 -32.52 1.12 18.98
C PHE A 342 -31.30 0.41 19.60
N VAL A 343 -30.91 -0.70 18.99
CA VAL A 343 -29.61 -1.34 19.20
C VAL A 343 -28.85 -1.36 17.88
N THR A 344 -27.53 -1.37 17.96
CA THR A 344 -26.67 -1.63 16.80
C THR A 344 -25.96 -2.95 16.97
N TYR A 345 -25.90 -3.76 15.96
CA TYR A 345 -25.21 -5.04 16.02
C TYR A 345 -24.34 -5.32 14.80
N ARG A 346 -23.35 -6.20 14.97
CA ARG A 346 -22.54 -6.78 13.92
C ARG A 346 -22.18 -8.24 14.24
N ILE A 347 -21.76 -8.98 13.24
CA ILE A 347 -21.18 -10.32 13.40
C ILE A 347 -19.67 -10.21 13.16
N GLU A 348 -18.88 -10.50 14.18
CA GLU A 348 -17.43 -10.63 14.09
C GLU A 348 -17.05 -12.08 13.78
N LEU A 349 -16.16 -12.29 12.83
CA LEU A 349 -15.65 -13.59 12.41
C LEU A 349 -14.16 -13.70 12.77
N ARG A 350 -13.75 -14.84 13.38
CA ARG A 350 -12.37 -15.10 13.82
C ARG A 350 -11.86 -16.47 13.39
#